data_bf2daf18db0fcb3c593a6ca7f712668d
#
_entry.id   bf2daf18db0fcb3c593a6ca7f712668d
#
_cell.length_a   1.000
_cell.length_b   1.000
_cell.length_c   1.000
_cell.angle_alpha   90.00
_cell.angle_beta   90.00
_cell.angle_gamma   90.00
#
_symmetry.space_group_name_H-M   'P 1'
#
loop_
_entity.id
_entity.type
_entity.pdbx_description
1 polymer ?
#
loop_
_entity_poly.entity_id
_entity_poly.type
_entity_poly.pdbx_seq_one_letter_code
_entity_poly.pdbx_strand_id
1 'polypeptide(L)'
;MVALTLTIIFALIVVTFIALTIKIIPQQKVGVVERFGKFQRIMHPGLNILIPIVDRVRVYHDLRIQQTNVPPQKVITKDNVQVEIDTIIFYQIVEPELATYGISNYEYGVRNITSATMRQIIGKMELDETLSGREKISTEIRLALDEATEKWGVRIERVEVVDINPPKDVQASMEKQMKAERNKRAIILEAEAAKQDKVLRAEGEKQSKILMAEGDKEARIREAEGIKEAKELEAQGEARAIEEIAKAEQNRIELLREANLDERILAYKSFESLAEVAKGPANK
;
A
#
# COMPACT_ATOMS: atom_id res chain seq x y z
N MET A 1 3.44 -26.89 83.65
CA MET A 1 4.41 -26.15 82.79
C MET A 1 4.96 -27.04 81.68
N VAL A 2 5.47 -28.21 81.89
CA VAL A 2 6.04 -29.11 80.85
C VAL A 2 4.98 -29.43 79.70
N ALA A 3 3.73 -29.76 80.08
CA ALA A 3 2.68 -30.07 79.12
C ALA A 3 2.32 -28.85 78.25
N LEU A 4 2.31 -27.65 78.81
CA LEU A 4 2.04 -26.40 78.06
C LEU A 4 3.15 -26.08 77.06
N THR A 5 4.42 -26.28 77.41
CA THR A 5 5.58 -26.10 76.53
C THR A 5 5.58 -27.12 75.41
N LEU A 6 5.23 -28.36 75.60
CA LEU A 6 5.08 -29.38 74.57
C LEU A 6 3.97 -29.09 73.58
N THR A 7 2.80 -28.59 74.09
CA THR A 7 1.70 -28.19 73.17
C THR A 7 2.08 -27.01 72.32
N ILE A 8 2.79 -25.98 72.80
CA ILE A 8 3.26 -24.83 72.03
C ILE A 8 4.27 -25.28 70.96
N ILE A 9 5.21 -26.13 71.29
CA ILE A 9 6.19 -26.67 70.35
C ILE A 9 5.49 -27.47 69.23
N PHE A 10 4.56 -28.36 69.61
CA PHE A 10 3.75 -29.10 68.61
C PHE A 10 2.95 -28.19 67.70
N ALA A 11 2.24 -27.16 68.22
CA ALA A 11 1.53 -26.19 67.44
C ALA A 11 2.45 -25.43 66.48
N LEU A 12 3.64 -25.03 66.94
CA LEU A 12 4.63 -24.36 66.10
C LEU A 12 5.14 -25.25 64.96
N ILE A 13 5.38 -26.54 65.20
CA ILE A 13 5.75 -27.53 64.19
C ILE A 13 4.63 -27.68 63.18
N VAL A 14 3.38 -27.80 63.59
CA VAL A 14 2.22 -27.91 62.70
C VAL A 14 2.06 -26.66 61.82
N VAL A 15 2.17 -25.46 62.43
CA VAL A 15 2.09 -24.19 61.67
C VAL A 15 3.23 -24.09 60.66
N THR A 16 4.46 -24.44 61.04
CA THR A 16 5.60 -24.44 60.14
C THR A 16 5.43 -25.47 58.99
N PHE A 17 4.90 -26.65 59.29
CA PHE A 17 4.59 -27.66 58.30
C PHE A 17 3.54 -27.17 57.28
N ILE A 18 2.47 -26.54 57.74
CA ILE A 18 1.42 -25.96 56.87
C ILE A 18 2.00 -24.84 56.01
N ALA A 19 2.83 -23.96 56.58
CA ALA A 19 3.48 -22.86 55.83
C ALA A 19 4.43 -23.38 54.74
N LEU A 20 5.13 -24.48 54.96
CA LEU A 20 5.98 -25.11 53.94
C LEU A 20 5.20 -25.88 52.87
N THR A 21 3.97 -26.31 53.20
CA THR A 21 3.08 -27.06 52.28
C THR A 21 2.46 -26.16 51.21
N ILE A 22 2.20 -24.90 51.53
CA ILE A 22 1.53 -23.96 50.60
C ILE A 22 2.56 -23.23 49.78
N LYS A 23 2.43 -23.32 48.43
CA LYS A 23 3.23 -22.57 47.48
C LYS A 23 2.32 -21.81 46.52
N ILE A 24 2.53 -20.51 46.39
CA ILE A 24 1.82 -19.64 45.43
C ILE A 24 2.73 -19.40 44.23
N ILE A 25 2.22 -19.72 43.04
CA ILE A 25 2.92 -19.51 41.78
C ILE A 25 2.32 -18.33 41.08
N PRO A 26 3.13 -17.34 40.68
CA PRO A 26 2.68 -16.20 39.88
C PRO A 26 2.13 -16.61 38.52
N GLN A 27 1.29 -15.76 37.95
CA GLN A 27 0.80 -15.91 36.58
C GLN A 27 1.96 -16.02 35.57
N GLN A 28 1.77 -16.84 34.55
CA GLN A 28 2.78 -17.10 33.48
C GLN A 28 4.05 -17.82 33.97
N LYS A 29 4.08 -18.35 35.22
CA LYS A 29 5.14 -19.22 35.68
C LYS A 29 4.60 -20.59 36.02
N VAL A 30 5.44 -21.60 35.87
CA VAL A 30 5.14 -22.98 36.26
C VAL A 30 6.32 -23.58 37.03
N GLY A 31 6.04 -24.48 37.95
CA GLY A 31 7.05 -25.18 38.69
C GLY A 31 7.01 -26.67 38.35
N VAL A 32 8.15 -27.25 38.03
CA VAL A 32 8.28 -28.69 37.81
C VAL A 32 8.60 -29.36 39.18
N VAL A 33 7.72 -30.28 39.60
CA VAL A 33 7.83 -30.97 40.89
C VAL A 33 8.36 -32.37 40.68
N GLU A 34 9.38 -32.69 41.45
CA GLU A 34 9.95 -34.05 41.62
C GLU A 34 9.51 -34.63 42.95
N ARG A 35 9.21 -35.94 42.96
CA ARG A 35 9.02 -36.74 44.16
C ARG A 35 10.06 -37.87 44.18
N PHE A 36 10.93 -37.83 45.15
CA PHE A 36 12.07 -38.77 45.24
C PHE A 36 12.91 -38.84 43.94
N GLY A 37 13.10 -37.69 43.27
CA GLY A 37 13.88 -37.61 42.04
C GLY A 37 13.15 -38.02 40.76
N LYS A 38 11.87 -38.38 40.82
CA LYS A 38 11.05 -38.65 39.66
C LYS A 38 10.11 -37.47 39.39
N PHE A 39 9.89 -37.14 38.11
CA PHE A 39 8.84 -36.20 37.73
C PHE A 39 7.48 -36.64 38.28
N GLN A 40 6.77 -35.75 38.93
CA GLN A 40 5.47 -36.02 39.52
C GLN A 40 4.37 -35.22 38.85
N ARG A 41 4.54 -33.89 38.72
CA ARG A 41 3.56 -32.99 38.15
C ARG A 41 4.13 -31.61 37.89
N ILE A 42 3.38 -30.85 37.09
CA ILE A 42 3.62 -29.41 36.88
C ILE A 42 2.67 -28.62 37.81
N MET A 43 3.22 -27.66 38.53
CA MET A 43 2.43 -26.68 39.29
C MET A 43 2.04 -25.51 38.39
N HIS A 44 0.75 -25.30 38.24
CA HIS A 44 0.20 -24.18 37.50
C HIS A 44 0.10 -22.92 38.38
N PRO A 45 -0.12 -21.73 37.74
CA PRO A 45 -0.34 -20.47 38.47
C PRO A 45 -1.47 -20.60 39.50
N GLY A 46 -1.27 -19.98 40.67
CA GLY A 46 -2.19 -20.01 41.77
C GLY A 46 -1.67 -20.77 42.97
N LEU A 47 -2.57 -21.22 43.84
CA LEU A 47 -2.25 -21.92 45.08
C LEU A 47 -1.99 -23.41 44.81
N ASN A 48 -0.82 -23.89 45.22
CA ASN A 48 -0.39 -25.27 45.07
C ASN A 48 -0.01 -25.85 46.45
N ILE A 49 -0.32 -27.11 46.62
CA ILE A 49 0.01 -27.86 47.83
C ILE A 49 1.16 -28.80 47.53
N LEU A 50 2.26 -28.68 48.27
CA LEU A 50 3.44 -29.54 48.22
C LEU A 50 3.53 -30.34 49.50
N ILE A 51 3.96 -31.60 49.43
CA ILE A 51 4.26 -32.40 50.60
C ILE A 51 5.71 -32.09 51.00
N PRO A 52 5.93 -31.38 52.14
CA PRO A 52 7.27 -31.05 52.58
C PRO A 52 8.11 -32.33 52.74
N ILE A 53 9.43 -32.23 52.45
CA ILE A 53 10.41 -33.32 52.53
C ILE A 53 10.32 -34.29 51.34
N VAL A 54 9.10 -34.61 50.84
CA VAL A 54 8.87 -35.62 49.79
C VAL A 54 8.90 -34.98 48.41
N ASP A 55 8.20 -33.83 48.27
CA ASP A 55 8.10 -33.07 47.02
C ASP A 55 9.15 -31.97 46.99
N ARG A 56 9.86 -31.87 45.85
CA ARG A 56 10.85 -30.81 45.61
C ARG A 56 10.56 -30.13 44.29
N VAL A 57 10.53 -28.79 44.29
CA VAL A 57 10.48 -28.03 43.05
C VAL A 57 11.87 -28.04 42.41
N ARG A 58 11.99 -28.62 41.24
CA ARG A 58 13.24 -28.73 40.48
C ARG A 58 13.63 -27.38 39.87
N VAL A 59 12.68 -26.75 39.16
CA VAL A 59 12.90 -25.51 38.45
C VAL A 59 11.57 -24.79 38.26
N TYR A 60 11.63 -23.46 38.17
CA TYR A 60 10.51 -22.61 37.72
C TYR A 60 10.79 -22.15 36.32
N HIS A 61 9.86 -22.40 35.41
CA HIS A 61 9.89 -21.88 34.06
C HIS A 61 8.95 -20.67 33.89
N ASP A 62 9.38 -19.68 33.14
CA ASP A 62 8.55 -18.55 32.67
C ASP A 62 7.96 -18.92 31.31
N LEU A 63 6.64 -18.89 31.19
CA LEU A 63 5.91 -19.23 29.96
C LEU A 63 5.73 -18.05 29.02
N ARG A 64 6.24 -16.89 29.39
CA ARG A 64 6.21 -15.73 28.47
C ARG A 64 7.22 -15.92 27.35
N ILE A 65 7.00 -15.19 26.25
CA ILE A 65 8.01 -15.12 25.20
C ILE A 65 9.28 -14.51 25.77
N GLN A 66 10.37 -15.24 25.62
CA GLN A 66 11.71 -14.85 26.04
C GLN A 66 12.57 -14.59 24.81
N GLN A 67 13.62 -13.81 24.99
CA GLN A 67 14.60 -13.58 23.93
C GLN A 67 15.98 -14.03 24.36
N THR A 68 16.74 -14.58 23.41
CA THR A 68 18.16 -14.86 23.60
C THR A 68 18.97 -14.32 22.43
N ASN A 69 20.09 -13.68 22.71
CA ASN A 69 21.00 -13.19 21.69
C ASN A 69 21.98 -14.31 21.32
N VAL A 70 22.13 -14.56 20.03
CA VAL A 70 23.18 -15.38 19.48
C VAL A 70 24.39 -14.47 19.25
N PRO A 71 25.57 -14.75 19.81
CA PRO A 71 26.76 -13.93 19.57
C PRO A 71 27.06 -13.84 18.08
N PRO A 72 27.70 -12.73 17.63
CA PRO A 72 28.07 -12.54 16.22
C PRO A 72 28.83 -13.76 15.68
N GLN A 73 28.34 -14.33 14.58
CA GLN A 73 28.92 -15.51 13.94
C GLN A 73 29.61 -15.14 12.64
N LYS A 74 30.85 -15.56 12.48
CA LYS A 74 31.58 -15.45 11.21
C LYS A 74 31.20 -16.63 10.31
N VAL A 75 30.60 -16.33 9.17
CA VAL A 75 30.11 -17.31 8.20
C VAL A 75 30.65 -16.95 6.83
N ILE A 76 30.92 -17.96 6.01
CA ILE A 76 31.40 -17.77 4.63
C ILE A 76 30.23 -18.02 3.68
N THR A 77 29.94 -17.07 2.82
CA THR A 77 28.91 -17.16 1.78
C THR A 77 29.37 -18.06 0.62
N LYS A 78 28.44 -18.39 -0.28
CA LYS A 78 28.73 -19.24 -1.46
C LYS A 78 29.80 -18.63 -2.39
N ASP A 79 29.85 -17.31 -2.49
CA ASP A 79 30.85 -16.54 -3.23
C ASP A 79 32.15 -16.27 -2.47
N ASN A 80 32.37 -17.05 -1.39
CA ASN A 80 33.59 -17.05 -0.58
C ASN A 80 33.88 -15.72 0.16
N VAL A 81 32.87 -14.95 0.49
CA VAL A 81 32.98 -13.76 1.34
C VAL A 81 32.68 -14.11 2.77
N GLN A 82 33.57 -13.72 3.71
CA GLN A 82 33.33 -13.89 5.13
C GLN A 82 32.45 -12.74 5.64
N VAL A 83 31.28 -13.08 6.20
CA VAL A 83 30.36 -12.11 6.81
C VAL A 83 30.20 -12.39 8.28
N GLU A 84 29.97 -11.35 9.07
CA GLU A 84 29.63 -11.46 10.50
C GLU A 84 28.15 -11.14 10.68
N ILE A 85 27.41 -12.06 11.33
CA ILE A 85 25.95 -12.00 11.42
C ILE A 85 25.52 -12.11 12.87
N ASP A 86 24.67 -11.16 13.31
CA ASP A 86 24.05 -11.11 14.62
C ASP A 86 22.59 -11.55 14.52
N THR A 87 22.15 -12.35 15.49
CA THR A 87 20.80 -12.90 15.48
C THR A 87 20.17 -12.85 16.87
N ILE A 88 18.89 -12.49 16.92
CA ILE A 88 18.06 -12.57 18.15
C ILE A 88 16.97 -13.60 17.90
N ILE A 89 16.75 -14.45 18.89
CA ILE A 89 15.74 -15.50 18.84
C ILE A 89 14.70 -15.21 19.92
N PHE A 90 13.43 -15.23 19.52
CA PHE A 90 12.28 -15.17 20.39
C PHE A 90 11.70 -16.57 20.52
N TYR A 91 11.63 -17.08 21.74
CA TYR A 91 11.14 -18.42 22.02
C TYR A 91 10.22 -18.44 23.24
N GLN A 92 9.40 -19.47 23.32
CA GLN A 92 8.50 -19.71 24.43
C GLN A 92 8.57 -21.16 24.86
N ILE A 93 8.52 -21.39 26.17
CA ILE A 93 8.43 -22.75 26.74
C ILE A 93 6.95 -23.15 26.69
N VAL A 94 6.66 -24.23 25.95
CA VAL A 94 5.32 -24.80 25.81
C VAL A 94 5.16 -26.01 26.73
N GLU A 95 6.20 -26.86 26.78
CA GLU A 95 6.21 -28.07 27.63
C GLU A 95 7.33 -28.02 28.66
N PRO A 96 7.05 -27.55 29.89
CA PRO A 96 8.05 -27.38 30.96
C PRO A 96 8.72 -28.66 31.37
N GLU A 97 8.07 -29.81 31.24
CA GLU A 97 8.64 -31.12 31.51
C GLU A 97 9.78 -31.43 30.54
N LEU A 98 9.52 -31.30 29.23
CA LEU A 98 10.55 -31.54 28.20
C LEU A 98 11.69 -30.50 28.29
N ALA A 99 11.36 -29.25 28.64
CA ALA A 99 12.38 -28.22 28.85
C ALA A 99 13.30 -28.49 30.03
N THR A 100 12.82 -29.27 31.04
CA THR A 100 13.59 -29.62 32.21
C THR A 100 14.43 -30.90 32.03
N TYR A 101 13.86 -31.92 31.36
CA TYR A 101 14.46 -33.25 31.26
C TYR A 101 14.97 -33.60 29.86
N GLY A 102 14.48 -32.96 28.82
CA GLY A 102 14.86 -33.26 27.44
C GLY A 102 16.24 -32.73 27.07
N ILE A 103 16.69 -31.65 27.71
CA ILE A 103 18.01 -31.06 27.48
C ILE A 103 18.55 -30.41 28.76
N SER A 104 19.86 -30.43 28.95
CA SER A 104 20.49 -29.83 30.13
C SER A 104 20.35 -28.32 30.21
N ASN A 105 20.41 -27.65 29.06
CA ASN A 105 20.25 -26.21 28.92
C ASN A 105 19.70 -25.91 27.52
N TYR A 106 18.38 -25.66 27.45
CA TYR A 106 17.69 -25.41 26.21
C TYR A 106 18.15 -24.08 25.54
N GLU A 107 18.45 -23.05 26.33
CA GLU A 107 18.91 -21.76 25.81
C GLU A 107 20.26 -21.89 25.11
N TYR A 108 21.19 -22.63 25.68
CA TYR A 108 22.46 -22.94 25.06
C TYR A 108 22.28 -23.83 23.81
N GLY A 109 21.40 -24.82 23.90
CA GLY A 109 21.04 -25.69 22.78
C GLY A 109 20.47 -24.89 21.58
N VAL A 110 19.50 -24.01 21.83
CA VAL A 110 18.90 -23.12 20.82
C VAL A 110 19.98 -22.26 20.14
N ARG A 111 20.86 -21.62 20.92
CA ARG A 111 21.96 -20.80 20.35
C ARG A 111 22.90 -21.61 19.44
N ASN A 112 23.28 -22.81 19.87
CA ASN A 112 24.19 -23.65 19.11
C ASN A 112 23.58 -24.16 17.80
N ILE A 113 22.33 -24.62 17.83
CA ILE A 113 21.61 -25.04 16.61
C ILE A 113 21.45 -23.85 15.67
N THR A 114 21.06 -22.68 16.19
CA THR A 114 20.97 -21.47 15.39
C THR A 114 22.26 -21.15 14.66
N SER A 115 23.39 -21.17 15.37
CA SER A 115 24.70 -20.92 14.79
C SER A 115 25.04 -21.93 13.69
N ALA A 116 24.70 -23.21 13.88
CA ALA A 116 24.93 -24.27 12.89
C ALA A 116 24.04 -24.12 11.68
N THR A 117 22.73 -23.88 11.89
CA THR A 117 21.73 -23.70 10.83
C THR A 117 22.03 -22.45 10.01
N MET A 118 22.36 -21.32 10.67
CA MET A 118 22.74 -20.08 10.01
C MET A 118 23.96 -20.29 9.09
N ARG A 119 24.99 -21.01 9.56
CA ARG A 119 26.15 -21.32 8.73
C ARG A 119 25.78 -22.16 7.52
N GLN A 120 24.84 -23.10 7.67
CA GLN A 120 24.37 -23.93 6.56
C GLN A 120 23.57 -23.15 5.52
N ILE A 121 22.68 -22.24 5.96
CA ILE A 121 21.82 -21.44 5.08
C ILE A 121 22.67 -20.41 4.33
N ILE A 122 23.46 -19.63 5.06
CA ILE A 122 24.31 -18.55 4.47
C ILE A 122 25.37 -19.13 3.53
N GLY A 123 25.94 -20.31 3.86
CA GLY A 123 26.91 -20.98 2.98
C GLY A 123 26.34 -21.42 1.61
N LYS A 124 25.03 -21.40 1.42
CA LYS A 124 24.35 -21.68 0.15
C LYS A 124 23.95 -20.42 -0.62
N MET A 125 24.00 -19.25 0.02
CA MET A 125 23.55 -17.95 -0.53
C MET A 125 24.75 -17.11 -0.96
N GLU A 126 24.57 -16.29 -1.99
CA GLU A 126 25.54 -15.27 -2.37
C GLU A 126 25.42 -14.05 -1.44
N LEU A 127 26.45 -13.21 -1.40
CA LEU A 127 26.47 -12.05 -0.50
C LEU A 127 25.30 -11.10 -0.77
N ASP A 128 25.01 -10.78 -2.02
CA ASP A 128 23.91 -9.90 -2.41
C ASP A 128 22.55 -10.48 -1.98
N GLU A 129 22.37 -11.80 -2.14
CA GLU A 129 21.18 -12.52 -1.71
C GLU A 129 21.06 -12.53 -0.17
N THR A 130 22.19 -12.68 0.53
CA THR A 130 22.23 -12.65 1.98
C THR A 130 21.85 -11.28 2.54
N LEU A 131 22.31 -10.19 1.93
CA LEU A 131 22.02 -8.82 2.37
C LEU A 131 20.57 -8.42 2.09
N SER A 132 20.00 -8.84 0.96
CA SER A 132 18.63 -8.52 0.55
C SER A 132 17.58 -9.49 1.11
N GLY A 133 17.97 -10.75 1.39
CA GLY A 133 17.08 -11.85 1.75
C GLY A 133 16.94 -12.10 3.26
N ARG A 134 17.10 -11.09 4.12
CA ARG A 134 17.03 -11.24 5.60
C ARG A 134 15.77 -11.97 6.07
N GLU A 135 14.62 -11.66 5.52
CA GLU A 135 13.35 -12.28 5.87
C GLU A 135 13.31 -13.77 5.51
N LYS A 136 13.83 -14.13 4.34
CA LYS A 136 13.96 -15.52 3.89
C LYS A 136 14.87 -16.31 4.85
N ILE A 137 16.02 -15.73 5.19
CA ILE A 137 16.98 -16.33 6.14
C ILE A 137 16.33 -16.56 7.50
N SER A 138 15.65 -15.54 8.04
CA SER A 138 14.94 -15.62 9.33
C SER A 138 13.88 -16.72 9.33
N THR A 139 13.14 -16.85 8.23
CA THR A 139 12.10 -17.88 8.07
C THR A 139 12.69 -19.28 7.98
N GLU A 140 13.74 -19.48 7.20
CA GLU A 140 14.42 -20.78 7.06
C GLU A 140 15.07 -21.20 8.37
N ILE A 141 15.73 -20.28 9.10
CA ILE A 141 16.29 -20.56 10.41
C ILE A 141 15.18 -20.95 11.38
N ARG A 142 14.08 -20.20 11.44
CA ARG A 142 12.94 -20.48 12.32
C ARG A 142 12.40 -21.89 12.11
N LEU A 143 12.15 -22.28 10.85
CA LEU A 143 11.62 -23.60 10.52
C LEU A 143 12.56 -24.73 10.97
N ALA A 144 13.85 -24.61 10.70
CA ALA A 144 14.83 -25.62 11.08
C ALA A 144 15.03 -25.69 12.61
N LEU A 145 14.90 -24.56 13.30
CA LEU A 145 14.97 -24.52 14.76
C LEU A 145 13.74 -25.14 15.40
N ASP A 146 12.54 -24.83 14.91
CA ASP A 146 11.28 -25.31 15.47
C ASP A 146 11.23 -26.84 15.49
N GLU A 147 11.61 -27.48 14.38
CA GLU A 147 11.74 -28.94 14.29
C GLU A 147 12.73 -29.53 15.33
N ALA A 148 13.86 -28.87 15.55
CA ALA A 148 14.88 -29.34 16.46
C ALA A 148 14.49 -29.12 17.94
N THR A 149 13.80 -28.00 18.24
CA THR A 149 13.49 -27.60 19.63
C THR A 149 12.17 -28.15 20.16
N GLU A 150 11.30 -28.66 19.28
CA GLU A 150 10.05 -29.33 19.64
C GLU A 150 10.29 -30.45 20.67
N LYS A 151 11.35 -31.24 20.49
CA LYS A 151 11.75 -32.31 21.41
C LYS A 151 12.15 -31.84 22.83
N TRP A 152 12.39 -30.53 22.95
CA TRP A 152 12.72 -29.88 24.22
C TRP A 152 11.55 -29.08 24.78
N GLY A 153 10.37 -29.16 24.17
CA GLY A 153 9.21 -28.42 24.60
C GLY A 153 9.36 -26.91 24.49
N VAL A 154 10.24 -26.45 23.60
CA VAL A 154 10.50 -25.04 23.30
C VAL A 154 10.04 -24.74 21.89
N ARG A 155 9.19 -23.74 21.74
CA ARG A 155 8.71 -23.25 20.44
C ARG A 155 9.45 -21.98 20.08
N ILE A 156 9.86 -21.89 18.83
CA ILE A 156 10.49 -20.69 18.28
C ILE A 156 9.42 -19.81 17.65
N GLU A 157 9.16 -18.67 18.26
CA GLU A 157 8.17 -17.71 17.77
C GLU A 157 8.70 -16.93 16.57
N ARG A 158 9.93 -16.38 16.70
CA ARG A 158 10.54 -15.56 15.67
C ARG A 158 12.07 -15.58 15.79
N VAL A 159 12.72 -15.49 14.64
CA VAL A 159 14.17 -15.28 14.52
C VAL A 159 14.39 -13.97 13.79
N GLU A 160 15.24 -13.12 14.31
CA GLU A 160 15.60 -11.84 13.71
C GLU A 160 17.08 -11.77 13.42
N VAL A 161 17.41 -11.54 12.16
CA VAL A 161 18.78 -11.20 11.74
C VAL A 161 18.95 -9.69 11.93
N VAL A 162 19.77 -9.29 12.88
CA VAL A 162 19.96 -7.88 13.27
C VAL A 162 20.87 -7.21 12.26
N ASP A 163 22.13 -7.68 12.17
CA ASP A 163 23.13 -7.11 11.29
C ASP A 163 23.84 -8.18 10.49
N ILE A 164 24.21 -7.83 9.24
CA ILE A 164 25.07 -8.61 8.36
C ILE A 164 26.20 -7.70 7.94
N ASN A 165 27.38 -7.96 8.49
CA ASN A 165 28.55 -7.11 8.32
C ASN A 165 29.60 -7.79 7.41
N PRO A 166 29.71 -7.42 6.13
CA PRO A 166 30.79 -7.88 5.29
C PRO A 166 32.11 -7.16 5.63
N PRO A 167 33.26 -7.67 5.18
CA PRO A 167 34.56 -7.00 5.31
C PRO A 167 34.55 -5.60 4.67
N LYS A 168 35.28 -4.66 5.23
CA LYS A 168 35.30 -3.26 4.79
C LYS A 168 35.68 -3.05 3.32
N ASP A 169 36.59 -3.85 2.81
CA ASP A 169 37.06 -3.82 1.42
C ASP A 169 35.97 -4.25 0.44
N VAL A 170 35.17 -5.25 0.82
CA VAL A 170 34.03 -5.72 0.05
C VAL A 170 32.92 -4.67 0.10
N GLN A 171 32.64 -4.12 1.28
CA GLN A 171 31.65 -3.06 1.46
C GLN A 171 31.99 -1.82 0.58
N ALA A 172 33.26 -1.38 0.59
CA ALA A 172 33.70 -0.26 -0.23
C ALA A 172 33.56 -0.54 -1.74
N SER A 173 33.83 -1.78 -2.15
CA SER A 173 33.67 -2.22 -3.56
C SER A 173 32.21 -2.25 -3.98
N MET A 174 31.33 -2.78 -3.13
CA MET A 174 29.88 -2.80 -3.34
C MET A 174 29.29 -1.38 -3.41
N GLU A 175 29.72 -0.48 -2.53
CA GLU A 175 29.29 0.92 -2.57
C GLU A 175 29.63 1.60 -3.92
N LYS A 176 30.86 1.37 -4.43
CA LYS A 176 31.25 1.87 -5.74
C LYS A 176 30.41 1.28 -6.89
N GLN A 177 30.18 -0.02 -6.84
CA GLN A 177 29.38 -0.72 -7.85
C GLN A 177 27.93 -0.23 -7.82
N MET A 178 27.31 -0.15 -6.64
CA MET A 178 25.95 0.37 -6.47
C MET A 178 25.82 1.82 -6.93
N LYS A 179 26.80 2.67 -6.64
CA LYS A 179 26.83 4.06 -7.10
C LYS A 179 26.90 4.13 -8.63
N ALA A 180 27.74 3.30 -9.26
CA ALA A 180 27.84 3.23 -10.72
C ALA A 180 26.56 2.74 -11.36
N GLU A 181 25.93 1.71 -10.79
CA GLU A 181 24.66 1.18 -11.28
C GLU A 181 23.49 2.18 -11.11
N ARG A 182 23.41 2.85 -9.97
CA ARG A 182 22.42 3.92 -9.75
C ARG A 182 22.62 5.07 -10.75
N ASN A 183 23.85 5.49 -11.00
CA ASN A 183 24.15 6.50 -12.01
C ASN A 183 23.73 6.06 -13.42
N LYS A 184 24.03 4.82 -13.80
CA LYS A 184 23.60 4.24 -15.07
C LYS A 184 22.09 4.24 -15.22
N ARG A 185 21.37 3.77 -14.19
CA ARG A 185 19.88 3.78 -14.17
C ARG A 185 19.33 5.21 -14.25
N ALA A 186 19.92 6.17 -13.55
CA ALA A 186 19.51 7.57 -13.60
C ALA A 186 19.65 8.15 -15.01
N ILE A 187 20.79 7.92 -15.69
CA ILE A 187 21.02 8.38 -17.07
C ILE A 187 20.03 7.73 -18.06
N ILE A 188 19.75 6.44 -17.91
CA ILE A 188 18.77 5.75 -18.75
C ILE A 188 17.37 6.35 -18.56
N LEU A 189 16.96 6.51 -17.31
CA LEU A 189 15.64 7.07 -16.97
C LEU A 189 15.48 8.51 -17.46
N GLU A 190 16.54 9.32 -17.34
CA GLU A 190 16.57 10.70 -17.85
C GLU A 190 16.45 10.73 -19.38
N ALA A 191 17.18 9.86 -20.08
CA ALA A 191 17.11 9.75 -21.53
C ALA A 191 15.74 9.26 -22.02
N GLU A 192 15.12 8.31 -21.32
CA GLU A 192 13.76 7.83 -21.60
C GLU A 192 12.73 8.94 -21.35
N ALA A 193 12.83 9.66 -20.25
CA ALA A 193 11.95 10.79 -19.93
C ALA A 193 12.07 11.90 -20.99
N ALA A 194 13.29 12.25 -21.40
CA ALA A 194 13.53 13.24 -22.45
C ALA A 194 12.97 12.80 -23.82
N LYS A 195 13.06 11.51 -24.14
CA LYS A 195 12.44 10.96 -25.35
C LYS A 195 10.91 11.05 -25.28
N GLN A 196 10.34 10.66 -24.15
CA GLN A 196 8.90 10.67 -23.96
C GLN A 196 8.31 12.10 -23.98
N ASP A 197 9.01 13.07 -23.37
CA ASP A 197 8.66 14.49 -23.44
C ASP A 197 8.60 15.00 -24.89
N LYS A 198 9.62 14.68 -25.71
CA LYS A 198 9.62 15.05 -27.15
C LYS A 198 8.47 14.42 -27.93
N VAL A 199 8.16 13.15 -27.67
CA VAL A 199 7.05 12.46 -28.33
C VAL A 199 5.72 13.10 -27.94
N LEU A 200 5.48 13.30 -26.65
CA LEU A 200 4.24 13.91 -26.14
C LEU A 200 4.04 15.35 -26.65
N ARG A 201 5.12 16.14 -26.73
CA ARG A 201 5.04 17.49 -27.32
C ARG A 201 4.70 17.45 -28.80
N ALA A 202 5.34 16.57 -29.58
CA ALA A 202 5.05 16.42 -31.01
C ALA A 202 3.62 15.93 -31.26
N GLU A 203 3.12 15.01 -30.46
CA GLU A 203 1.72 14.55 -30.51
C GLU A 203 0.75 15.67 -30.13
N GLY A 204 1.05 16.43 -29.07
CA GLY A 204 0.26 17.59 -28.66
C GLY A 204 0.19 18.69 -29.74
N GLU A 205 1.33 19.01 -30.37
CA GLU A 205 1.37 19.97 -31.51
C GLU A 205 0.58 19.46 -32.69
N LYS A 206 0.70 18.20 -33.06
CA LYS A 206 -0.07 17.57 -34.13
C LYS A 206 -1.58 17.66 -33.83
N GLN A 207 -1.98 17.28 -32.64
CA GLN A 207 -3.38 17.30 -32.23
C GLN A 207 -3.94 18.71 -32.18
N SER A 208 -3.16 19.70 -31.73
CA SER A 208 -3.52 21.09 -31.72
C SER A 208 -3.75 21.64 -33.15
N LYS A 209 -2.86 21.31 -34.10
CA LYS A 209 -3.02 21.69 -35.51
C LYS A 209 -4.25 21.06 -36.16
N ILE A 210 -4.55 19.79 -35.86
CA ILE A 210 -5.76 19.12 -36.36
C ILE A 210 -7.01 19.81 -35.83
N LEU A 211 -7.08 20.03 -34.52
CA LEU A 211 -8.24 20.70 -33.89
C LEU A 211 -8.45 22.14 -34.40
N MET A 212 -7.37 22.90 -34.61
CA MET A 212 -7.47 24.23 -35.22
C MET A 212 -8.02 24.16 -36.67
N ALA A 213 -7.49 23.24 -37.48
CA ALA A 213 -7.96 23.08 -38.84
C ALA A 213 -9.44 22.61 -38.94
N GLU A 214 -9.86 21.74 -38.04
CA GLU A 214 -11.25 21.31 -37.90
C GLU A 214 -12.16 22.47 -37.46
N GLY A 215 -11.72 23.23 -36.47
CA GLY A 215 -12.42 24.44 -36.00
C GLY A 215 -12.58 25.49 -37.08
N ASP A 216 -11.52 25.79 -37.85
CA ASP A 216 -11.57 26.72 -38.96
C ASP A 216 -12.51 26.24 -40.08
N LYS A 217 -12.50 24.95 -40.39
CA LYS A 217 -13.44 24.34 -41.35
C LYS A 217 -14.88 24.49 -40.87
N GLU A 218 -15.16 24.16 -39.63
CA GLU A 218 -16.51 24.26 -39.07
C GLU A 218 -17.00 25.73 -39.01
N ALA A 219 -16.11 26.65 -38.64
CA ALA A 219 -16.43 28.10 -38.67
C ALA A 219 -16.80 28.58 -40.05
N ARG A 220 -16.05 28.21 -41.12
CA ARG A 220 -16.35 28.55 -42.50
C ARG A 220 -17.68 27.94 -42.99
N ILE A 221 -17.98 26.69 -42.58
CA ILE A 221 -19.26 26.05 -42.93
C ILE A 221 -20.41 26.82 -42.28
N ARG A 222 -20.32 27.13 -41.00
CA ARG A 222 -21.36 27.87 -40.27
C ARG A 222 -21.54 29.29 -40.80
N GLU A 223 -20.47 29.97 -41.21
CA GLU A 223 -20.50 31.28 -41.83
C GLU A 223 -21.21 31.20 -43.19
N ALA A 224 -20.88 30.23 -44.05
CA ALA A 224 -21.53 30.02 -45.32
C ALA A 224 -23.02 29.66 -45.20
N GLU A 225 -23.38 28.83 -44.23
CA GLU A 225 -24.77 28.51 -43.92
C GLU A 225 -25.53 29.73 -43.42
N GLY A 226 -24.94 30.54 -42.54
CA GLY A 226 -25.55 31.80 -42.09
C GLY A 226 -25.77 32.81 -43.21
N ILE A 227 -24.80 32.95 -44.13
CA ILE A 227 -24.95 33.83 -45.31
C ILE A 227 -26.06 33.30 -46.26
N LYS A 228 -26.15 31.99 -46.44
CA LYS A 228 -27.20 31.36 -47.24
C LYS A 228 -28.59 31.63 -46.62
N GLU A 229 -28.74 31.36 -45.32
CA GLU A 229 -30.01 31.57 -44.61
C GLU A 229 -30.43 33.05 -44.60
N ALA A 230 -29.47 33.97 -44.39
CA ALA A 230 -29.74 35.40 -44.47
C ALA A 230 -30.25 35.81 -45.86
N LYS A 231 -29.64 35.32 -46.97
CA LYS A 231 -30.10 35.58 -48.32
C LYS A 231 -31.48 34.99 -48.65
N GLU A 232 -31.73 33.75 -48.10
CA GLU A 232 -33.03 33.11 -48.27
C GLU A 232 -34.17 33.91 -47.56
N LEU A 233 -33.87 34.38 -46.34
CA LEU A 233 -34.80 35.20 -45.56
C LEU A 233 -35.01 36.54 -46.18
N GLU A 234 -34.00 37.21 -46.77
CA GLU A 234 -34.06 38.46 -47.47
C GLU A 234 -34.95 38.31 -48.76
N ALA A 235 -34.67 37.26 -49.56
CA ALA A 235 -35.46 36.97 -50.76
C ALA A 235 -36.92 36.63 -50.42
N GLN A 236 -37.20 35.93 -49.36
CA GLN A 236 -38.55 35.65 -48.86
C GLN A 236 -39.26 36.96 -48.40
N GLY A 237 -38.51 37.82 -47.70
CA GLY A 237 -38.99 39.15 -47.29
C GLY A 237 -39.38 40.04 -48.48
N GLU A 238 -38.49 40.08 -49.45
CA GLU A 238 -38.79 40.83 -50.72
C GLU A 238 -39.98 40.24 -51.46
N ALA A 239 -40.06 38.91 -51.60
CA ALA A 239 -41.19 38.26 -52.24
C ALA A 239 -42.54 38.57 -51.57
N ARG A 240 -42.55 38.52 -50.19
CA ARG A 240 -43.75 38.89 -49.41
C ARG A 240 -44.11 40.37 -49.57
N ALA A 241 -43.11 41.25 -49.56
CA ALA A 241 -43.34 42.69 -49.75
C ALA A 241 -43.95 42.98 -51.14
N ILE A 242 -43.45 42.34 -52.21
CA ILE A 242 -44.00 42.43 -53.54
C ILE A 242 -45.46 41.91 -53.61
N GLU A 243 -45.70 40.73 -52.93
CA GLU A 243 -47.06 40.17 -52.90
C GLU A 243 -48.05 41.06 -52.13
N GLU A 244 -47.62 41.65 -51.00
CA GLU A 244 -48.46 42.61 -50.27
C GLU A 244 -48.75 43.90 -51.05
N ILE A 245 -47.71 44.43 -51.76
CA ILE A 245 -47.90 45.58 -52.62
C ILE A 245 -48.86 45.24 -53.74
N ALA A 246 -48.73 44.10 -54.42
CA ALA A 246 -49.61 43.63 -55.44
C ALA A 246 -51.08 43.46 -54.96
N LYS A 247 -51.28 42.89 -53.77
CA LYS A 247 -52.58 42.77 -53.11
C LYS A 247 -53.17 44.12 -52.76
N ALA A 248 -52.36 45.04 -52.25
CA ALA A 248 -52.78 46.40 -51.93
C ALA A 248 -53.19 47.16 -53.20
N GLU A 249 -52.48 46.97 -54.33
CA GLU A 249 -52.80 47.56 -55.62
C GLU A 249 -54.07 46.96 -56.22
N GLN A 250 -54.25 45.65 -56.11
CA GLN A 250 -55.48 44.97 -56.53
C GLN A 250 -56.71 45.50 -55.77
N ASN A 251 -56.59 45.56 -54.41
CA ASN A 251 -57.68 46.16 -53.60
C ASN A 251 -57.92 47.62 -53.94
N ARG A 252 -56.88 48.37 -54.23
CA ARG A 252 -57.01 49.77 -54.68
C ARG A 252 -57.77 49.89 -56.03
N ILE A 253 -57.47 49.01 -56.98
CA ILE A 253 -58.13 48.95 -58.25
C ILE A 253 -59.62 48.56 -58.12
N GLU A 254 -59.89 47.59 -57.18
CA GLU A 254 -61.25 47.13 -56.89
C GLU A 254 -62.11 48.21 -56.24
N LEU A 255 -61.55 48.95 -55.25
CA LEU A 255 -62.18 50.14 -54.66
C LEU A 255 -62.43 51.28 -55.68
N LEU A 256 -61.49 51.43 -56.60
CA LEU A 256 -61.66 52.41 -57.68
C LEU A 256 -62.75 52.01 -58.69
N ARG A 257 -62.97 50.72 -58.91
CA ARG A 257 -64.08 50.17 -59.74
C ARG A 257 -65.43 50.31 -59.03
N GLU A 258 -65.51 50.05 -57.76
CA GLU A 258 -66.76 50.22 -57.00
C GLU A 258 -67.20 51.67 -56.86
N ALA A 259 -66.25 52.61 -56.87
CA ALA A 259 -66.51 54.04 -56.68
C ALA A 259 -67.05 54.73 -57.92
N ASN A 260 -67.24 54.03 -59.03
CA ASN A 260 -67.87 54.57 -60.24
C ASN A 260 -67.34 55.97 -60.67
N LEU A 261 -65.99 56.09 -60.76
CA LEU A 261 -65.26 57.34 -60.91
C LEU A 261 -65.45 57.93 -62.27
N ASP A 262 -65.93 59.19 -62.26
CA ASP A 262 -66.15 60.02 -63.42
C ASP A 262 -64.83 60.24 -64.21
N GLU A 263 -64.92 60.38 -65.53
CA GLU A 263 -63.80 60.52 -66.51
C GLU A 263 -62.81 61.64 -66.12
N ARG A 264 -63.26 62.63 -65.36
CA ARG A 264 -62.44 63.75 -64.87
C ARG A 264 -61.46 63.36 -63.78
N ILE A 265 -61.77 62.33 -62.95
CA ILE A 265 -60.89 61.86 -61.84
C ILE A 265 -59.83 60.93 -62.44
N LEU A 266 -60.11 60.15 -63.44
CA LEU A 266 -59.12 59.34 -64.16
C LEU A 266 -58.08 60.24 -64.88
N ALA A 267 -58.48 61.38 -65.43
CA ALA A 267 -57.56 62.35 -66.01
C ALA A 267 -56.66 62.99 -64.96
N TYR A 268 -57.17 63.32 -63.77
CA TYR A 268 -56.35 63.86 -62.66
C TYR A 268 -55.33 62.88 -62.21
N LYS A 269 -55.66 61.61 -62.07
CA LYS A 269 -54.74 60.55 -61.61
C LYS A 269 -53.67 60.19 -62.65
N SER A 270 -53.96 60.34 -63.94
CA SER A 270 -52.95 60.19 -64.98
C SER A 270 -51.89 61.30 -64.91
N PHE A 271 -52.29 62.53 -64.52
CA PHE A 271 -51.33 63.60 -64.25
C PHE A 271 -50.51 63.42 -62.98
N GLU A 272 -51.07 62.79 -61.95
CA GLU A 272 -50.37 62.50 -60.69
C GLU A 272 -49.32 61.44 -60.93
N SER A 273 -49.61 60.34 -61.65
CA SER A 273 -48.65 59.29 -62.01
C SER A 273 -47.54 59.82 -62.94
N LEU A 274 -47.81 60.75 -63.83
CA LEU A 274 -46.82 61.42 -64.67
C LEU A 274 -45.88 62.31 -63.82
N ALA A 275 -46.42 63.00 -62.79
CA ALA A 275 -45.64 63.83 -61.87
C ALA A 275 -44.73 62.99 -60.97
N GLU A 276 -45.12 61.73 -60.61
CA GLU A 276 -44.33 60.81 -59.78
C GLU A 276 -43.22 60.19 -60.63
N VAL A 277 -43.47 59.81 -61.89
CA VAL A 277 -42.43 59.35 -62.81
C VAL A 277 -41.40 60.45 -63.10
N ALA A 278 -41.85 61.74 -63.17
CA ALA A 278 -40.94 62.86 -63.35
C ALA A 278 -40.05 63.14 -62.13
N LYS A 279 -40.37 62.60 -60.92
CA LYS A 279 -39.58 62.68 -59.71
C LYS A 279 -38.64 61.49 -59.53
N GLY A 280 -38.66 60.47 -60.37
CA GLY A 280 -37.81 59.33 -60.37
C GLY A 280 -36.31 59.68 -60.56
N PRO A 281 -35.38 58.90 -59.97
CA PRO A 281 -33.94 59.22 -59.96
C PRO A 281 -33.25 59.15 -61.34
N ALA A 282 -34.00 58.92 -62.43
CA ALA A 282 -33.46 58.84 -63.81
C ALA A 282 -33.30 60.17 -64.49
N ASN A 283 -33.62 61.28 -63.81
CA ASN A 283 -33.57 62.63 -64.42
C ASN A 283 -32.52 63.51 -63.73
N LYS A 284 -31.33 62.94 -63.52
CA LYS A 284 -30.12 63.72 -63.19
C LYS A 284 -29.02 63.37 -64.17
#